data_4120c99531ecf664d7b3c99c4f2d5c3d
#
_entry.id   4120c99531ecf664d7b3c99c4f2d5c3d
#
_cell.length_a   1.000
_cell.length_b   1.000
_cell.length_c   1.000
_cell.angle_alpha   90.00
_cell.angle_beta   90.00
_cell.angle_gamma   90.00
#
_symmetry.space_group_name_H-M   'P 1'
#
loop_
_entity.id
_entity.type
_entity.pdbx_description
1 polymer ?
#
loop_
_entity_poly.entity_id
_entity_poly.type
_entity_poly.pdbx_seq_one_letter_code
_entity_poly.pdbx_strand_id
1 'polypeptide(L)'
;MRINLLLSLLTMFLVGVTFAPVQAETVLFFSPTRIDVTDQQPVQEIRVTNMSSIARSYSLSIENLVMSEAGSTMRVDNFDYSAKRMLRFVPRKFDLKPGAKQIIRIMARFPQETADGEYHAHIEFLEDVSRREELNKDVPPDNRARMKAQMSYATAIPVIVSKGEIKTEVSMSNLVLGKDKKERPEISLDLARRGNGQGNIFVEADYIAPDGSETKAAVRRTIYVYRELNLRQHHVVLELLDYKDLKSGGSVRVKLYNRDVSEQDPIDTVLIAVP
;
A
#
# COMPACT_ATOMS: atom_id res chain seq x y z
N MET A 1 53.00 50.64 34.54
CA MET A 1 52.29 50.63 33.29
C MET A 1 51.48 49.35 33.28
N ARG A 2 50.17 49.43 33.59
CA ARG A 2 49.27 48.23 33.77
C ARG A 2 48.37 48.20 32.58
N ILE A 3 48.46 47.14 31.80
CA ILE A 3 47.62 46.89 30.68
C ILE A 3 46.44 46.01 31.16
N ASN A 4 45.22 46.60 31.16
CA ASN A 4 44.00 45.87 31.47
C ASN A 4 43.51 45.16 30.19
N LEU A 5 43.51 43.85 30.23
CA LEU A 5 42.93 43.02 29.18
C LEU A 5 41.44 42.80 29.50
N LEU A 6 40.55 43.46 28.76
CA LEU A 6 39.11 43.25 28.82
C LEU A 6 38.77 42.01 27.97
N LEU A 7 38.43 40.90 28.67
CA LEU A 7 37.95 39.69 28.05
C LEU A 7 36.43 39.85 27.80
N SER A 8 36.07 40.11 26.57
CA SER A 8 34.65 40.16 26.13
C SER A 8 34.12 38.72 25.96
N LEU A 9 33.26 38.30 26.88
CA LEU A 9 32.54 37.04 26.81
C LEU A 9 31.35 37.19 25.82
N LEU A 10 31.55 36.77 24.58
CA LEU A 10 30.46 36.66 23.59
C LEU A 10 29.69 35.36 23.86
N THR A 11 28.63 35.44 24.65
CA THR A 11 27.68 34.33 24.84
C THR A 11 26.81 34.18 23.57
N MET A 12 27.18 33.23 22.72
CA MET A 12 26.42 32.82 21.55
C MET A 12 25.20 32.04 22.02
N PHE A 13 24.02 32.66 21.99
CA PHE A 13 22.76 32.05 22.33
C PHE A 13 22.34 31.15 21.15
N LEU A 14 22.64 29.84 21.23
CA LEU A 14 22.25 28.85 20.26
C LEU A 14 20.74 28.55 20.47
N VAL A 15 19.88 29.24 19.74
CA VAL A 15 18.44 28.91 19.70
C VAL A 15 18.30 27.59 18.99
N GLY A 16 18.22 26.52 19.75
CA GLY A 16 17.88 25.18 19.23
C GLY A 16 16.43 25.18 18.68
N VAL A 17 16.29 25.26 17.38
CA VAL A 17 15.02 25.02 16.72
C VAL A 17 14.74 23.53 16.83
N THR A 18 13.96 23.12 17.82
CA THR A 18 13.46 21.76 17.91
C THR A 18 12.36 21.57 16.85
N PHE A 19 12.71 20.93 15.74
CA PHE A 19 11.71 20.41 14.82
C PHE A 19 10.98 19.26 15.52
N ALA A 20 9.76 19.53 16.00
CA ALA A 20 8.88 18.45 16.40
C ALA A 20 8.55 17.61 15.16
N PRO A 21 8.67 16.27 15.22
CA PRO A 21 8.29 15.44 14.10
C PRO A 21 6.81 15.67 13.79
N VAL A 22 6.50 16.06 12.55
CA VAL A 22 5.13 16.10 12.05
C VAL A 22 4.67 14.66 11.96
N GLN A 23 3.91 14.21 12.94
CA GLN A 23 3.24 12.92 12.85
C GLN A 23 2.15 13.05 11.79
N ALA A 24 2.24 12.24 10.74
CA ALA A 24 1.16 12.10 9.77
C ALA A 24 -0.06 11.50 10.50
N GLU A 25 -1.06 12.32 10.76
CA GLU A 25 -2.31 11.87 11.37
C GLU A 25 -3.05 10.97 10.37
N THR A 26 -3.35 9.74 10.77
CA THR A 26 -4.23 8.87 9.99
C THR A 26 -5.63 9.48 9.97
N VAL A 27 -6.04 10.00 8.83
CA VAL A 27 -7.29 10.76 8.69
C VAL A 27 -8.49 9.85 8.59
N LEU A 28 -8.39 8.78 7.79
CA LEU A 28 -9.44 7.79 7.59
C LEU A 28 -8.92 6.39 7.89
N PHE A 29 -9.75 5.60 8.57
CA PHE A 29 -9.57 4.17 8.71
C PHE A 29 -10.62 3.43 7.88
N PHE A 30 -10.16 2.49 7.06
CA PHE A 30 -10.99 1.67 6.17
C PHE A 30 -11.00 0.22 6.63
N SER A 31 -12.17 -0.40 6.64
CA SER A 31 -12.30 -1.83 6.93
C SER A 31 -13.41 -2.45 6.06
N PRO A 32 -13.04 -3.35 5.14
CA PRO A 32 -11.70 -3.77 4.75
C PRO A 32 -10.95 -2.71 3.91
N THR A 33 -9.63 -2.95 3.66
CA THR A 33 -8.79 -2.08 2.80
C THR A 33 -8.75 -2.54 1.33
N ARG A 34 -9.44 -3.61 1.02
CA ARG A 34 -9.67 -4.19 -0.30
C ARG A 34 -11.05 -4.82 -0.30
N ILE A 35 -11.74 -4.75 -1.41
CA ILE A 35 -13.10 -5.25 -1.56
C ILE A 35 -13.12 -6.25 -2.69
N ASP A 36 -13.53 -7.47 -2.38
CA ASP A 36 -13.69 -8.55 -3.36
C ASP A 36 -15.20 -8.81 -3.53
N VAL A 37 -15.67 -8.65 -4.76
CA VAL A 37 -17.08 -8.83 -5.17
C VAL A 37 -17.13 -9.96 -6.19
N THR A 38 -18.03 -10.91 -6.01
CA THR A 38 -18.21 -12.04 -6.92
C THR A 38 -19.63 -12.05 -7.50
N ASP A 39 -19.86 -12.82 -8.55
CA ASP A 39 -21.20 -13.05 -9.10
C ASP A 39 -22.14 -13.78 -8.11
N GLN A 40 -21.56 -14.53 -7.16
CA GLN A 40 -22.30 -15.20 -6.08
C GLN A 40 -22.55 -14.25 -4.89
N GLN A 41 -21.67 -13.27 -4.67
CA GLN A 41 -21.78 -12.25 -3.62
C GLN A 41 -21.61 -10.86 -4.22
N PRO A 42 -22.62 -10.38 -4.98
CA PRO A 42 -22.51 -9.15 -5.77
C PRO A 42 -22.59 -7.86 -4.93
N VAL A 43 -22.81 -7.96 -3.63
CA VAL A 43 -22.91 -6.82 -2.71
C VAL A 43 -21.91 -6.96 -1.58
N GLN A 44 -21.13 -5.91 -1.38
CA GLN A 44 -20.14 -5.80 -0.30
C GLN A 44 -20.26 -4.44 0.40
N GLU A 45 -19.67 -4.34 1.57
CA GLU A 45 -19.67 -3.12 2.36
C GLU A 45 -18.24 -2.76 2.81
N ILE A 46 -17.94 -1.47 2.80
CA ILE A 46 -16.75 -0.92 3.44
C ILE A 46 -17.17 0.06 4.53
N ARG A 47 -16.56 -0.07 5.69
CA ARG A 47 -16.71 0.89 6.78
C ARG A 47 -15.56 1.88 6.74
N VAL A 48 -15.93 3.16 6.77
CA VAL A 48 -14.99 4.28 6.81
C VAL A 48 -15.16 4.98 8.15
N THR A 49 -14.07 5.19 8.88
CA THR A 49 -14.07 5.87 10.18
C THR A 49 -13.19 7.12 10.10
N ASN A 50 -13.70 8.25 10.56
CA ASN A 50 -12.92 9.47 10.71
C ASN A 50 -12.06 9.37 11.99
N MET A 51 -10.74 9.24 11.82
CA MET A 51 -9.79 9.14 12.93
C MET A 51 -9.25 10.51 13.37
N SER A 52 -9.58 11.58 12.64
CA SER A 52 -9.12 12.92 12.95
C SER A 52 -9.98 13.59 14.02
N SER A 53 -9.44 14.67 14.59
CA SER A 53 -10.11 15.49 15.62
C SER A 53 -11.15 16.47 15.08
N ILE A 54 -11.29 16.60 13.76
CA ILE A 54 -12.23 17.53 13.10
C ILE A 54 -13.24 16.80 12.21
N ALA A 55 -14.37 17.44 11.94
CA ALA A 55 -15.36 16.95 10.99
C ALA A 55 -14.79 17.02 9.56
N ARG A 56 -15.10 16.02 8.74
CA ARG A 56 -14.63 15.93 7.34
C ARG A 56 -15.76 15.56 6.40
N SER A 57 -15.62 15.97 5.15
CA SER A 57 -16.58 15.68 4.09
C SER A 57 -15.88 15.01 2.93
N TYR A 58 -16.54 14.03 2.32
CA TYR A 58 -15.98 13.26 1.22
C TYR A 58 -16.98 13.10 0.08
N SER A 59 -16.46 13.18 -1.13
CA SER A 59 -17.14 12.72 -2.34
C SER A 59 -16.47 11.45 -2.86
N LEU A 60 -17.26 10.53 -3.41
CA LEU A 60 -16.78 9.25 -3.90
C LEU A 60 -16.93 9.15 -5.41
N SER A 61 -15.93 8.57 -6.05
CA SER A 61 -15.96 8.21 -7.47
C SER A 61 -15.38 6.80 -7.68
N ILE A 62 -15.60 6.23 -8.87
CA ILE A 62 -14.91 5.00 -9.28
C ILE A 62 -13.89 5.37 -10.32
N GLU A 63 -12.63 5.00 -10.06
CA GLU A 63 -11.50 5.32 -10.90
C GLU A 63 -10.79 4.08 -11.42
N ASN A 64 -10.29 4.17 -12.64
CA ASN A 64 -9.41 3.16 -13.21
C ASN A 64 -7.97 3.47 -12.81
N LEU A 65 -7.38 2.63 -11.97
CA LEU A 65 -5.96 2.67 -11.63
C LEU A 65 -5.33 1.36 -12.08
N VAL A 66 -4.43 1.41 -13.04
CA VAL A 66 -3.67 0.24 -13.51
C VAL A 66 -2.32 0.17 -12.81
N MET A 67 -1.79 -1.04 -12.66
CA MET A 67 -0.49 -1.27 -12.05
C MET A 67 0.61 -1.25 -13.12
N SER A 68 1.75 -0.63 -12.84
CA SER A 68 2.97 -0.75 -13.63
C SER A 68 3.77 -2.00 -13.24
N GLU A 69 4.71 -2.42 -14.07
CA GLU A 69 5.63 -3.52 -13.74
C GLU A 69 6.41 -3.27 -12.44
N ALA A 70 6.71 -2.02 -12.12
CA ALA A 70 7.34 -1.65 -10.85
C ALA A 70 6.38 -1.65 -9.63
N GLY A 71 5.09 -2.01 -9.83
CA GLY A 71 4.09 -2.11 -8.77
C GLY A 71 3.47 -0.78 -8.34
N SER A 72 3.78 0.33 -8.99
CA SER A 72 3.07 1.60 -8.79
C SER A 72 1.77 1.63 -9.57
N THR A 73 0.78 2.40 -9.10
CA THR A 73 -0.50 2.57 -9.79
C THR A 73 -0.57 3.92 -10.49
N MET A 74 -1.21 3.94 -11.66
CA MET A 74 -1.48 5.17 -12.41
C MET A 74 -2.93 5.21 -12.88
N ARG A 75 -3.50 6.42 -12.96
CA ARG A 75 -4.86 6.63 -13.46
C ARG A 75 -4.88 6.54 -14.98
N VAL A 76 -5.89 5.85 -15.49
CA VAL A 76 -6.17 5.74 -16.93
C VAL A 76 -7.67 5.93 -17.18
N ASP A 77 -8.02 6.35 -18.37
CA ASP A 77 -9.44 6.53 -18.74
C ASP A 77 -10.13 5.17 -18.92
N ASN A 78 -9.51 4.26 -19.65
CA ASN A 78 -10.04 2.94 -19.96
C ASN A 78 -8.91 1.91 -20.01
N PHE A 79 -9.25 0.65 -19.70
CA PHE A 79 -8.41 -0.53 -19.93
C PHE A 79 -9.32 -1.79 -19.99
N ASP A 80 -8.82 -2.88 -20.52
CA ASP A 80 -9.62 -4.07 -20.87
C ASP A 80 -10.28 -4.76 -19.67
N TYR A 81 -9.65 -4.69 -18.50
CA TYR A 81 -10.12 -5.36 -17.28
C TYR A 81 -10.79 -4.40 -16.29
N SER A 82 -11.32 -3.28 -16.79
CA SER A 82 -11.98 -2.28 -15.95
C SER A 82 -13.32 -2.76 -15.42
N ALA A 83 -13.50 -2.72 -14.10
CA ALA A 83 -14.77 -2.92 -13.42
C ALA A 83 -15.59 -1.63 -13.28
N LYS A 84 -15.11 -0.47 -13.75
CA LYS A 84 -15.75 0.85 -13.52
C LYS A 84 -17.23 0.89 -13.92
N ARG A 85 -17.58 0.27 -15.03
CA ARG A 85 -18.97 0.22 -15.53
C ARG A 85 -19.83 -0.81 -14.81
N MET A 86 -19.22 -1.80 -14.18
CA MET A 86 -19.90 -2.87 -13.44
C MET A 86 -20.32 -2.42 -12.04
N LEU A 87 -19.64 -1.45 -11.47
CA LEU A 87 -19.79 -1.07 -10.07
C LEU A 87 -20.80 0.07 -9.86
N ARG A 88 -21.54 -0.06 -8.76
CA ARG A 88 -22.39 0.99 -8.17
C ARG A 88 -22.13 1.05 -6.69
N PHE A 89 -22.28 2.24 -6.10
CA PHE A 89 -22.07 2.42 -4.66
C PHE A 89 -22.96 3.52 -4.09
N VAL A 90 -23.22 3.44 -2.81
CA VAL A 90 -23.98 4.44 -2.03
C VAL A 90 -23.41 4.55 -0.60
N PRO A 91 -23.39 5.76 0.00
CA PRO A 91 -23.69 7.07 -0.56
C PRO A 91 -22.55 7.59 -1.46
N ARG A 92 -22.83 8.62 -2.26
CA ARG A 92 -21.83 9.29 -3.12
C ARG A 92 -21.10 10.43 -2.42
N LYS A 93 -21.70 10.99 -1.38
CA LYS A 93 -21.14 12.05 -0.53
C LYS A 93 -21.59 11.83 0.90
N PHE A 94 -20.75 12.18 1.84
CA PHE A 94 -21.09 12.11 3.26
C PHE A 94 -20.18 13.00 4.10
N ASP A 95 -20.71 13.45 5.24
CA ASP A 95 -19.97 14.16 6.27
C ASP A 95 -19.70 13.20 7.45
N LEU A 96 -18.50 13.25 8.01
CA LEU A 96 -18.08 12.46 9.17
C LEU A 96 -17.58 13.35 10.30
N LYS A 97 -18.27 13.35 11.42
CA LYS A 97 -17.77 13.93 12.67
C LYS A 97 -16.55 13.13 13.18
N PRO A 98 -15.74 13.69 14.09
CA PRO A 98 -14.68 12.95 14.76
C PRO A 98 -15.18 11.61 15.33
N GLY A 99 -14.47 10.51 15.05
CA GLY A 99 -14.84 9.16 15.48
C GLY A 99 -16.07 8.54 14.81
N ALA A 100 -16.81 9.29 13.98
CA ALA A 100 -17.99 8.77 13.29
C ALA A 100 -17.62 7.77 12.21
N LYS A 101 -18.58 6.88 11.89
CA LYS A 101 -18.43 5.80 10.90
C LYS A 101 -19.51 5.95 9.83
N GLN A 102 -19.11 5.68 8.59
CA GLN A 102 -20.01 5.56 7.44
C GLN A 102 -19.81 4.19 6.78
N ILE A 103 -20.91 3.52 6.49
CA ILE A 103 -20.91 2.31 5.66
C ILE A 103 -21.17 2.74 4.22
N ILE A 104 -20.31 2.30 3.31
CA ILE A 104 -20.49 2.42 1.87
C ILE A 104 -20.85 1.05 1.33
N ARG A 105 -22.03 0.93 0.74
CA ARG A 105 -22.47 -0.30 0.08
C ARG A 105 -22.04 -0.26 -1.39
N ILE A 106 -21.39 -1.34 -1.82
CA ILE A 106 -20.85 -1.52 -3.18
C ILE A 106 -21.57 -2.70 -3.81
N MET A 107 -22.02 -2.52 -5.03
CA MET A 107 -22.74 -3.55 -5.80
C MET A 107 -22.08 -3.71 -7.16
N ALA A 108 -21.83 -4.95 -7.58
CA ALA A 108 -21.45 -5.26 -8.94
C ALA A 108 -22.66 -5.74 -9.75
N ARG A 109 -22.72 -5.30 -11.01
CA ARG A 109 -23.60 -5.84 -12.05
C ARG A 109 -22.74 -6.48 -13.11
N PHE A 110 -23.03 -7.70 -13.46
CA PHE A 110 -22.31 -8.46 -14.47
C PHE A 110 -23.09 -8.41 -15.79
N PRO A 111 -22.62 -7.64 -16.80
CA PRO A 111 -23.20 -7.71 -18.14
C PRO A 111 -23.15 -9.15 -18.66
N GLN A 112 -24.16 -9.54 -19.44
CA GLN A 112 -24.30 -10.92 -19.91
C GLN A 112 -23.09 -11.42 -20.71
N GLU A 113 -22.48 -10.54 -21.50
CA GLU A 113 -21.33 -10.80 -22.37
C GLU A 113 -19.98 -10.76 -21.64
N THR A 114 -19.97 -10.49 -20.31
CA THR A 114 -18.73 -10.42 -19.56
C THR A 114 -18.08 -11.78 -19.49
N ALA A 115 -16.86 -11.93 -19.99
CA ALA A 115 -16.10 -13.17 -19.91
C ALA A 115 -15.76 -13.51 -18.44
N ASP A 116 -15.49 -14.77 -18.16
CA ASP A 116 -15.01 -15.21 -16.86
C ASP A 116 -13.61 -14.61 -16.58
N GLY A 117 -13.41 -14.22 -15.34
CA GLY A 117 -12.16 -13.62 -14.91
C GLY A 117 -12.34 -12.49 -13.90
N GLU A 118 -11.26 -11.90 -13.50
CA GLU A 118 -11.24 -10.76 -12.59
C GLU A 118 -11.12 -9.44 -13.35
N TYR A 119 -11.85 -8.48 -12.86
CA TYR A 119 -11.87 -7.08 -13.28
C TYR A 119 -11.62 -6.23 -12.06
N HIS A 120 -11.08 -5.03 -12.21
CA HIS A 120 -10.89 -4.16 -11.07
C HIS A 120 -11.14 -2.69 -11.38
N ALA A 121 -11.43 -1.95 -10.34
CA ALA A 121 -11.46 -0.50 -10.29
C ALA A 121 -11.18 -0.07 -8.85
N HIS A 122 -11.10 1.21 -8.58
CA HIS A 122 -10.87 1.74 -7.25
C HIS A 122 -12.01 2.68 -6.88
N ILE A 123 -12.50 2.59 -5.64
CA ILE A 123 -13.33 3.64 -5.06
C ILE A 123 -12.39 4.70 -4.48
N GLU A 124 -12.46 5.89 -5.04
CA GLU A 124 -11.72 7.05 -4.55
C GLU A 124 -12.57 7.87 -3.59
N PHE A 125 -11.99 8.20 -2.45
CA PHE A 125 -12.53 9.09 -1.45
C PHE A 125 -11.78 10.41 -1.55
N LEU A 126 -12.40 11.40 -2.18
CA LEU A 126 -11.84 12.74 -2.33
C LEU A 126 -12.41 13.65 -1.25
N GLU A 127 -11.54 14.26 -0.45
CA GLU A 127 -11.96 15.21 0.58
C GLU A 127 -12.50 16.52 -0.05
N ASP A 128 -13.68 16.91 0.37
CA ASP A 128 -14.27 18.23 0.06
C ASP A 128 -13.78 19.25 1.10
N VAL A 129 -12.73 19.98 0.74
CA VAL A 129 -12.07 20.96 1.62
C VAL A 129 -13.00 22.10 1.99
N SER A 130 -13.81 22.61 1.04
CA SER A 130 -14.74 23.71 1.30
C SER A 130 -15.80 23.32 2.32
N ARG A 131 -16.36 22.13 2.16
CA ARG A 131 -17.34 21.59 3.11
C ARG A 131 -16.72 21.28 4.47
N ARG A 132 -15.49 20.78 4.50
CA ARG A 132 -14.72 20.58 5.74
C ARG A 132 -14.56 21.90 6.50
N GLU A 133 -14.18 23.00 5.83
CA GLU A 133 -14.04 24.31 6.47
C GLU A 133 -15.36 24.80 7.02
N GLU A 134 -16.47 24.65 6.30
CA GLU A 134 -17.80 25.00 6.77
C GLU A 134 -18.20 24.21 8.01
N LEU A 135 -17.97 22.91 8.03
CA LEU A 135 -18.29 22.03 9.16
C LEU A 135 -17.51 22.36 10.44
N ASN A 136 -16.36 23.00 10.33
CA ASN A 136 -15.46 23.30 11.44
C ASN A 136 -15.30 24.82 11.70
N LYS A 137 -16.18 25.67 11.17
CA LYS A 137 -16.08 27.13 11.30
C LYS A 137 -16.03 27.63 12.75
N ASP A 138 -16.69 26.89 13.68
CA ASP A 138 -16.77 27.23 15.10
C ASP A 138 -15.66 26.56 15.94
N VAL A 139 -14.77 25.76 15.33
CA VAL A 139 -13.63 25.16 15.98
C VAL A 139 -12.51 26.21 16.05
N PRO A 140 -11.99 26.57 17.25
CA PRO A 140 -10.90 27.52 17.36
C PRO A 140 -9.69 27.09 16.50
N PRO A 141 -9.08 28.02 15.77
CA PRO A 141 -7.88 27.69 15.00
C PRO A 141 -6.76 27.25 15.94
N ASP A 142 -6.12 26.14 15.63
CA ASP A 142 -4.89 25.76 16.32
C ASP A 142 -3.83 26.85 16.06
N ASN A 143 -3.41 27.52 17.13
CA ASN A 143 -2.44 28.62 17.07
C ASN A 143 -1.05 28.19 16.53
N ARG A 144 -0.83 26.90 16.24
CA ARG A 144 0.43 26.34 15.74
C ARG A 144 0.61 26.43 14.22
N ALA A 145 -0.46 26.71 13.46
CA ALA A 145 -0.36 26.73 11.99
C ALA A 145 -0.73 28.10 11.41
N ARG A 146 0.24 29.00 11.29
CA ARG A 146 0.09 30.26 10.53
C ARG A 146 0.18 30.12 9.00
N MET A 147 0.45 28.91 8.47
CA MET A 147 0.39 28.61 7.04
C MET A 147 -0.88 27.80 6.76
N LYS A 148 -1.90 28.39 6.15
CA LYS A 148 -3.03 27.67 5.56
C LYS A 148 -2.59 27.01 4.25
N ALA A 149 -1.91 25.88 4.32
CA ALA A 149 -1.80 24.98 3.17
C ALA A 149 -3.11 24.21 3.07
N GLN A 150 -3.94 24.53 2.08
CA GLN A 150 -5.14 23.73 1.76
C GLN A 150 -4.67 22.47 1.04
N MET A 151 -4.54 21.37 1.77
CA MET A 151 -4.26 20.05 1.18
C MET A 151 -5.57 19.27 1.10
N SER A 152 -5.91 18.80 -0.09
CA SER A 152 -6.96 17.82 -0.33
C SER A 152 -6.33 16.44 -0.39
N TYR A 153 -6.88 15.49 0.35
CA TYR A 153 -6.42 14.10 0.35
C TYR A 153 -7.40 13.25 -0.47
N ALA A 154 -6.83 12.45 -1.37
CA ALA A 154 -7.56 11.39 -2.05
C ALA A 154 -7.02 10.04 -1.60
N THR A 155 -7.91 9.12 -1.23
CA THR A 155 -7.56 7.75 -0.91
C THR A 155 -8.36 6.83 -1.83
N ALA A 156 -7.68 5.89 -2.47
CA ALA A 156 -8.30 4.92 -3.37
C ALA A 156 -8.23 3.51 -2.76
N ILE A 157 -9.37 2.83 -2.71
CA ILE A 157 -9.51 1.45 -2.22
C ILE A 157 -9.80 0.53 -3.42
N PRO A 158 -9.02 -0.53 -3.64
CA PRO A 158 -9.25 -1.45 -4.75
C PRO A 158 -10.52 -2.25 -4.54
N VAL A 159 -11.29 -2.37 -5.61
CA VAL A 159 -12.46 -3.24 -5.74
C VAL A 159 -12.20 -4.23 -6.85
N ILE A 160 -12.15 -5.50 -6.50
CA ILE A 160 -11.96 -6.60 -7.44
C ILE A 160 -13.33 -7.25 -7.68
N VAL A 161 -13.65 -7.46 -8.93
CA VAL A 161 -14.90 -8.05 -9.38
C VAL A 161 -14.58 -9.33 -10.12
N SER A 162 -14.95 -10.47 -9.54
CA SER A 162 -14.68 -11.80 -10.10
C SER A 162 -15.95 -12.42 -10.66
N LYS A 163 -15.88 -12.96 -11.86
CA LYS A 163 -16.96 -13.70 -12.51
C LYS A 163 -16.49 -15.08 -12.93
N GLY A 164 -17.30 -16.10 -12.63
CA GLY A 164 -17.04 -17.49 -13.01
C GLY A 164 -15.79 -18.07 -12.36
N GLU A 165 -15.16 -19.02 -13.05
CA GLU A 165 -13.97 -19.70 -12.55
C GLU A 165 -12.71 -18.88 -12.77
N ILE A 166 -11.96 -18.61 -11.68
CA ILE A 166 -10.70 -17.89 -11.71
C ILE A 166 -9.54 -18.89 -11.69
N LYS A 167 -8.64 -18.76 -12.69
CA LYS A 167 -7.43 -19.58 -12.80
C LYS A 167 -6.24 -18.65 -12.98
N THR A 168 -5.33 -18.67 -12.02
CA THR A 168 -4.14 -17.81 -12.03
C THR A 168 -2.92 -18.61 -11.62
N GLU A 169 -1.91 -18.59 -12.49
CA GLU A 169 -0.59 -19.12 -12.23
C GLU A 169 0.38 -17.98 -12.00
N VAL A 170 1.25 -18.12 -11.01
CA VAL A 170 2.33 -17.18 -10.71
C VAL A 170 3.62 -17.96 -10.54
N SER A 171 4.72 -17.42 -11.06
CA SER A 171 6.07 -17.95 -10.88
C SER A 171 7.05 -16.81 -10.59
N MET A 172 8.20 -17.13 -9.99
CA MET A 172 9.28 -16.18 -9.77
C MET A 172 10.53 -16.56 -10.57
N SER A 173 11.28 -15.54 -10.97
CA SER A 173 12.52 -15.69 -11.72
C SER A 173 13.44 -14.50 -11.51
N ASN A 174 14.67 -14.57 -12.05
CA ASN A 174 15.65 -13.47 -12.03
C ASN A 174 15.93 -12.92 -10.63
N LEU A 175 16.09 -13.83 -9.64
CA LEU A 175 16.36 -13.44 -8.26
C LEU A 175 17.81 -12.96 -8.11
N VAL A 176 17.99 -11.74 -7.63
CA VAL A 176 19.31 -11.14 -7.41
C VAL A 176 19.38 -10.55 -6.00
N LEU A 177 20.35 -11.01 -5.21
CA LEU A 177 20.67 -10.43 -3.90
C LEU A 177 21.50 -9.15 -4.07
N GLY A 178 21.06 -8.07 -3.50
CA GLY A 178 21.69 -6.76 -3.54
C GLY A 178 21.41 -5.94 -2.28
N LYS A 179 21.45 -4.62 -2.41
CA LYS A 179 21.16 -3.67 -1.36
C LYS A 179 20.14 -2.63 -1.81
N ASP A 180 19.26 -2.25 -0.91
CA ASP A 180 18.36 -1.11 -1.12
C ASP A 180 19.11 0.24 -0.96
N LYS A 181 18.38 1.36 -1.17
CA LYS A 181 18.94 2.73 -1.00
C LYS A 181 19.40 3.06 0.42
N LYS A 182 19.05 2.24 1.41
CA LYS A 182 19.45 2.37 2.82
C LYS A 182 20.48 1.32 3.24
N GLU A 183 21.19 0.72 2.28
CA GLU A 183 22.20 -0.33 2.48
C GLU A 183 21.66 -1.61 3.16
N ARG A 184 20.32 -1.81 3.21
CA ARG A 184 19.74 -3.04 3.73
C ARG A 184 19.78 -4.14 2.66
N PRO A 185 19.95 -5.41 3.06
CA PRO A 185 19.91 -6.50 2.10
C PRO A 185 18.53 -6.59 1.44
N GLU A 186 18.52 -6.76 0.12
CA GLU A 186 17.30 -6.80 -0.70
C GLU A 186 17.44 -7.85 -1.79
N ILE A 187 16.35 -8.56 -2.09
CA ILE A 187 16.27 -9.44 -3.26
C ILE A 187 15.35 -8.76 -4.27
N SER A 188 15.87 -8.49 -5.46
CA SER A 188 15.05 -8.17 -6.62
C SER A 188 14.64 -9.46 -7.34
N LEU A 189 13.40 -9.53 -7.80
CA LEU A 189 12.86 -10.68 -8.51
C LEU A 189 11.77 -10.28 -9.49
N ASP A 190 11.57 -11.10 -10.49
CA ASP A 190 10.47 -11.01 -11.45
C ASP A 190 9.36 -11.98 -11.06
N LEU A 191 8.13 -11.48 -10.99
CA LEU A 191 6.91 -12.24 -10.76
C LEU A 191 6.12 -12.30 -12.07
N ALA A 192 6.12 -13.45 -12.72
CA ALA A 192 5.33 -13.68 -13.92
C ALA A 192 3.93 -14.20 -13.55
N ARG A 193 2.89 -13.72 -14.25
CA ARG A 193 1.50 -14.10 -14.06
C ARG A 193 0.86 -14.54 -15.37
N ARG A 194 0.04 -15.59 -15.32
CA ARG A 194 -0.80 -16.07 -16.43
C ARG A 194 -2.21 -16.37 -15.92
N GLY A 195 -3.17 -16.38 -16.83
CA GLY A 195 -4.58 -16.72 -16.53
C GLY A 195 -5.52 -15.52 -16.52
N ASN A 196 -6.74 -15.71 -16.00
CA ASN A 196 -7.83 -14.75 -16.06
C ASN A 196 -8.06 -13.96 -14.75
N GLY A 197 -7.24 -14.18 -13.71
CA GLY A 197 -7.26 -13.45 -12.44
C GLY A 197 -5.94 -12.76 -12.15
N GLN A 198 -5.89 -12.03 -11.05
CA GLN A 198 -4.66 -11.46 -10.51
C GLN A 198 -3.87 -12.49 -9.71
N GLY A 199 -2.56 -12.28 -9.56
CA GLY A 199 -1.76 -13.01 -8.58
C GLY A 199 -1.95 -12.42 -7.18
N ASN A 200 -2.39 -13.23 -6.22
CA ASN A 200 -2.52 -12.89 -4.81
C ASN A 200 -1.49 -13.74 -4.04
N ILE A 201 -0.31 -13.19 -3.87
CA ILE A 201 0.86 -13.95 -3.44
C ILE A 201 1.55 -13.32 -2.22
N PHE A 202 2.42 -14.08 -1.60
CA PHE A 202 3.46 -13.54 -0.74
C PHE A 202 4.77 -14.29 -0.92
N VAL A 203 5.85 -13.63 -0.55
CA VAL A 203 7.20 -14.16 -0.57
C VAL A 203 7.73 -14.25 0.85
N GLU A 204 8.34 -15.37 1.18
CA GLU A 204 9.15 -15.53 2.38
C GLU A 204 10.62 -15.67 2.00
N ALA A 205 11.49 -15.16 2.86
CA ALA A 205 12.93 -15.33 2.71
C ALA A 205 13.53 -15.78 4.05
N ASP A 206 14.30 -16.85 4.00
CA ASP A 206 15.07 -17.39 5.12
C ASP A 206 16.56 -17.38 4.77
N TYR A 207 17.39 -16.88 5.65
CA TYR A 207 18.85 -16.98 5.52
C TYR A 207 19.35 -18.29 6.12
N ILE A 208 20.19 -18.99 5.37
CA ILE A 208 20.89 -20.21 5.77
C ILE A 208 22.37 -19.87 5.89
N ALA A 209 22.90 -19.88 7.09
CA ALA A 209 24.30 -19.60 7.34
C ALA A 209 25.21 -20.77 6.87
N PRO A 210 26.54 -20.58 6.72
CA PRO A 210 27.45 -21.64 6.31
C PRO A 210 27.48 -22.86 7.26
N ASP A 211 27.10 -22.69 8.51
CA ASP A 211 27.00 -23.77 9.50
C ASP A 211 25.65 -24.51 9.45
N GLY A 212 24.77 -24.14 8.54
CA GLY A 212 23.44 -24.71 8.35
C GLY A 212 22.35 -24.12 9.25
N SER A 213 22.66 -23.15 10.11
CA SER A 213 21.64 -22.47 10.91
C SER A 213 20.72 -21.62 10.04
N GLU A 214 19.41 -21.66 10.31
CA GLU A 214 18.40 -20.92 9.56
C GLU A 214 17.84 -19.75 10.37
N THR A 215 17.70 -18.60 9.75
CA THR A 215 17.12 -17.39 10.34
C THR A 215 16.12 -16.77 9.37
N LYS A 216 14.95 -16.38 9.86
CA LYS A 216 13.97 -15.64 9.06
C LYS A 216 14.56 -14.29 8.65
N ALA A 217 14.52 -13.97 7.36
CA ALA A 217 15.17 -12.79 6.80
C ALA A 217 14.19 -11.66 6.45
N ALA A 218 12.98 -12.00 6.04
CA ALA A 218 11.95 -11.03 5.65
C ALA A 218 10.61 -11.28 6.31
N VAL A 219 9.82 -10.22 6.52
CA VAL A 219 8.44 -10.29 6.98
C VAL A 219 7.53 -10.60 5.79
N ARG A 220 6.61 -11.55 5.99
CA ARG A 220 5.59 -11.89 5.00
C ARG A 220 4.69 -10.69 4.69
N ARG A 221 4.59 -10.32 3.41
CA ARG A 221 3.71 -9.25 2.93
C ARG A 221 2.95 -9.72 1.69
N THR A 222 1.67 -9.35 1.62
CA THR A 222 0.87 -9.64 0.44
C THR A 222 1.32 -8.80 -0.75
N ILE A 223 1.51 -9.44 -1.88
CA ILE A 223 1.89 -8.84 -3.15
C ILE A 223 0.78 -9.18 -4.15
N TYR A 224 0.31 -8.17 -4.87
CA TYR A 224 -0.66 -8.37 -5.95
C TYR A 224 0.02 -8.16 -7.30
N VAL A 225 -0.25 -9.06 -8.25
CA VAL A 225 0.10 -8.87 -9.67
C VAL A 225 -1.22 -8.76 -10.41
N TYR A 226 -1.62 -7.54 -10.76
CA TYR A 226 -2.92 -7.29 -11.38
C TYR A 226 -3.03 -7.96 -12.75
N ARG A 227 -4.27 -8.22 -13.19
CA ARG A 227 -4.56 -8.97 -14.40
C ARG A 227 -3.99 -8.35 -15.68
N GLU A 228 -3.83 -7.04 -15.74
CA GLU A 228 -3.22 -6.33 -16.87
C GLU A 228 -1.72 -6.56 -17.01
N LEU A 229 -1.05 -7.09 -15.98
CA LEU A 229 0.37 -7.40 -16.01
C LEU A 229 0.62 -8.89 -16.28
N ASN A 230 1.55 -9.18 -17.17
CA ASN A 230 2.15 -10.52 -17.33
C ASN A 230 3.42 -10.66 -16.49
N LEU A 231 4.07 -9.55 -16.17
CA LEU A 231 5.30 -9.48 -15.37
C LEU A 231 5.25 -8.31 -14.39
N ARG A 232 5.70 -8.54 -13.17
CA ARG A 232 5.92 -7.50 -12.16
C ARG A 232 7.31 -7.65 -11.56
N GLN A 233 8.09 -6.59 -11.60
CA GLN A 233 9.34 -6.48 -10.86
C GLN A 233 9.03 -6.18 -9.38
N HIS A 234 9.63 -6.95 -8.48
CA HIS A 234 9.39 -6.78 -7.05
C HIS A 234 10.71 -6.82 -6.27
N HIS A 235 10.70 -6.14 -5.14
CA HIS A 235 11.83 -6.05 -4.25
C HIS A 235 11.43 -6.52 -2.85
N VAL A 236 12.13 -7.51 -2.33
CA VAL A 236 11.93 -8.05 -0.99
C VAL A 236 13.09 -7.59 -0.11
N VAL A 237 12.82 -6.63 0.77
CA VAL A 237 13.82 -6.20 1.75
C VAL A 237 13.93 -7.27 2.84
N LEU A 238 15.14 -7.67 3.17
CA LEU A 238 15.43 -8.65 4.24
C LEU A 238 15.56 -7.89 5.57
N GLU A 239 14.48 -7.28 6.03
CA GLU A 239 14.45 -6.31 7.13
C GLU A 239 14.79 -6.88 8.50
N LEU A 240 14.84 -8.21 8.63
CA LEU A 240 15.21 -8.91 9.87
C LEU A 240 16.71 -9.19 9.98
N LEU A 241 17.51 -8.78 8.99
CA LEU A 241 18.95 -8.96 8.92
C LEU A 241 19.65 -7.66 8.50
N ASP A 242 20.86 -7.46 9.00
CA ASP A 242 21.79 -6.49 8.43
C ASP A 242 22.60 -7.15 7.29
N TYR A 243 23.06 -6.38 6.31
CA TYR A 243 23.87 -6.93 5.21
C TYR A 243 25.17 -7.60 5.70
N LYS A 244 25.77 -7.10 6.80
CA LYS A 244 26.96 -7.67 7.43
C LYS A 244 26.74 -9.06 8.03
N ASP A 245 25.48 -9.46 8.28
CA ASP A 245 25.13 -10.76 8.84
C ASP A 245 25.07 -11.85 7.76
N LEU A 246 24.99 -11.44 6.49
CA LEU A 246 25.05 -12.33 5.32
C LEU A 246 26.51 -12.74 5.08
N LYS A 247 26.89 -13.95 5.51
CA LYS A 247 28.26 -14.46 5.36
C LYS A 247 28.45 -15.17 4.03
N SER A 248 29.59 -14.96 3.38
CA SER A 248 29.99 -15.72 2.20
C SER A 248 29.93 -17.23 2.47
N GLY A 249 29.44 -18.01 1.50
CA GLY A 249 29.16 -19.44 1.64
C GLY A 249 27.80 -19.77 2.27
N GLY A 250 27.05 -18.79 2.75
CA GLY A 250 25.64 -18.92 3.09
C GLY A 250 24.72 -18.83 1.88
N SER A 251 23.42 -18.98 2.09
CA SER A 251 22.40 -18.81 1.05
C SER A 251 21.12 -18.18 1.59
N VAL A 252 20.34 -17.58 0.69
CA VAL A 252 18.97 -17.12 1.02
C VAL A 252 18.00 -18.01 0.28
N ARG A 253 17.11 -18.66 1.05
CA ARG A 253 16.00 -19.45 0.52
C ARG A 253 14.78 -18.53 0.36
N VAL A 254 14.31 -18.37 -0.87
CA VAL A 254 13.13 -17.59 -1.22
C VAL A 254 12.01 -18.54 -1.58
N LYS A 255 10.85 -18.37 -0.93
CA LYS A 255 9.65 -19.19 -1.14
C LYS A 255 8.52 -18.32 -1.64
N LEU A 256 7.86 -18.73 -2.71
CA LEU A 256 6.68 -18.09 -3.27
C LEU A 256 5.43 -18.88 -2.89
N TYR A 257 4.41 -18.19 -2.41
CA TYR A 257 3.11 -18.77 -2.07
C TYR A 257 2.01 -18.09 -2.88
N ASN A 258 1.04 -18.87 -3.33
CA ASN A 258 -0.19 -18.36 -3.91
C ASN A 258 -1.31 -18.51 -2.87
N ARG A 259 -1.83 -17.40 -2.35
CA ARG A 259 -2.85 -17.37 -1.29
C ARG A 259 -4.18 -17.97 -1.71
N ASP A 260 -4.49 -17.95 -3.01
CA ASP A 260 -5.72 -18.51 -3.54
C ASP A 260 -5.65 -20.06 -3.67
N VAL A 261 -4.44 -20.64 -3.51
CA VAL A 261 -4.19 -22.09 -3.54
C VAL A 261 -3.86 -22.62 -2.16
N SER A 262 -2.78 -22.12 -1.53
CA SER A 262 -2.35 -22.51 -0.18
C SER A 262 -1.49 -21.40 0.45
N GLU A 263 -1.75 -21.11 1.72
CA GLU A 263 -0.88 -20.23 2.52
C GLU A 263 0.23 -21.00 3.25
N GLN A 264 0.21 -22.32 3.21
CA GLN A 264 1.14 -23.19 3.94
C GLN A 264 2.19 -23.83 3.02
N ASP A 265 1.80 -24.16 1.79
CA ASP A 265 2.67 -24.85 0.84
C ASP A 265 3.18 -23.86 -0.20
N PRO A 266 4.51 -23.67 -0.32
CA PRO A 266 5.08 -22.83 -1.36
C PRO A 266 4.85 -23.48 -2.74
N ILE A 267 4.49 -22.65 -3.72
CA ILE A 267 4.35 -23.08 -5.10
C ILE A 267 5.69 -23.09 -5.84
N ASP A 268 6.69 -22.38 -5.29
CA ASP A 268 8.04 -22.30 -5.85
C ASP A 268 9.06 -22.01 -4.73
N THR A 269 10.29 -22.51 -4.88
CA THR A 269 11.39 -22.29 -3.93
C THR A 269 12.72 -22.17 -4.66
N VAL A 270 13.44 -21.07 -4.42
CA VAL A 270 14.74 -20.79 -5.01
C VAL A 270 15.78 -20.51 -3.93
N LEU A 271 17.00 -21.02 -4.12
CA LEU A 271 18.17 -20.73 -3.29
C LEU A 271 19.09 -19.76 -4.03
N ILE A 272 19.49 -18.68 -3.37
CA ILE A 272 20.44 -17.70 -3.86
C ILE A 272 21.69 -17.78 -2.98
N ALA A 273 22.86 -18.01 -3.59
CA ALA A 273 24.12 -17.98 -2.85
C ALA A 273 24.45 -16.55 -2.37
N VAL A 274 24.99 -16.44 -1.15
CA VAL A 274 25.61 -15.20 -0.66
C VAL A 274 27.04 -15.17 -1.15
N PRO A 275 27.44 -14.13 -1.93
CA PRO A 275 28.78 -14.04 -2.54
C PRO A 275 29.93 -13.90 -1.52
#